data_0dab452d17a39b066ca55b6c1a10e78d
#
_entry.id   0dab452d17a39b066ca55b6c1a10e78d
#
_cell.length_a   1.000
_cell.length_b   1.000
_cell.length_c   1.000
_cell.angle_alpha   90.00
_cell.angle_beta   90.00
_cell.angle_gamma   90.00
#
_symmetry.space_group_name_H-M   'P 1'
#
loop_
_entity.id
_entity.type
_entity.pdbx_description
1 polymer ?
#
loop_
_entity_poly.entity_id
_entity_poly.type
_entity_poly.pdbx_seq_one_letter_code
_entity_poly.pdbx_strand_id
1 'polypeptide(L)' 'MKELVVLSSESHTLDGCDRVMLSGDQVIVQGKPGNRADLPGVRVPDDEVLSTVSVRVFLEAARALEQRLGQQ' A
#
# COMPACT_ATOMS: atom_id res chain seq x y z
N MET A 1 -12.55 9.68 14.78
CA MET A 1 -11.32 8.92 14.55
C MET A 1 -11.54 7.95 13.40
N LYS A 2 -10.63 7.93 12.44
CA LYS A 2 -10.78 7.04 11.29
C LYS A 2 -10.34 5.63 11.68
N GLU A 3 -11.11 4.65 11.23
CA GLU A 3 -10.76 3.25 11.40
C GLU A 3 -9.62 2.89 10.47
N LEU A 4 -8.65 2.12 10.97
CA LEU A 4 -7.56 1.58 10.15
C LEU A 4 -7.85 0.12 9.89
N VAL A 5 -7.90 -0.25 8.61
CA VAL A 5 -8.19 -1.61 8.19
C VAL A 5 -7.00 -2.15 7.39
N VAL A 6 -6.46 -3.29 7.78
CA VAL A 6 -5.40 -3.94 7.02
C VAL A 6 -6.04 -4.72 5.87
N LEU A 7 -5.75 -4.31 4.64
CA LEU A 7 -6.30 -4.95 3.45
C LEU A 7 -5.47 -6.16 3.05
N SER A 8 -4.15 -6.06 3.21
CA SER A 8 -3.23 -7.12 2.81
C SER A 8 -1.92 -6.94 3.55
N SER A 9 -1.24 -8.04 3.85
CA SER A 9 0.05 -8.01 4.54
C SER A 9 0.87 -9.21 4.11
N GLU A 10 2.19 -9.06 4.03
CA GLU A 10 3.09 -10.14 3.68
C GLU A 10 3.24 -11.13 4.82
N SER A 11 3.09 -10.67 6.06
CA SER A 11 3.16 -11.54 7.22
C SER A 11 2.10 -11.15 8.23
N HIS A 12 1.84 -12.05 9.18
CA HIS A 12 0.87 -11.80 10.24
C HIS A 12 1.46 -11.01 11.41
N THR A 13 2.75 -10.73 11.38
CA THR A 13 3.40 -9.93 12.42
C THR A 13 3.21 -8.45 12.12
N LEU A 14 3.34 -7.62 13.16
CA LEU A 14 3.26 -6.17 13.02
C LEU A 14 4.60 -5.54 12.69
N ASP A 15 5.65 -6.35 12.57
CA ASP A 15 7.00 -5.87 12.33
C ASP A 15 7.29 -5.80 10.83
N GLY A 16 7.63 -4.63 10.36
CA GLY A 16 8.37 -4.30 9.16
C GLY A 16 8.14 -5.09 7.89
N CYS A 17 6.93 -5.49 7.56
CA CYS A 17 6.66 -6.18 6.30
C CYS A 17 5.78 -5.33 5.37
N ASP A 18 5.73 -5.71 4.10
CA ASP A 18 4.85 -5.08 3.13
C ASP A 18 3.40 -5.18 3.59
N ARG A 19 2.68 -4.07 3.50
CA ARG A 19 1.31 -4.00 4.00
C ARG A 19 0.56 -2.90 3.28
N VAL A 20 -0.72 -3.15 2.99
CA VAL A 20 -1.60 -2.13 2.42
C VAL A 20 -2.80 -1.99 3.35
N MET A 21 -3.11 -0.76 3.70
CA MET A 21 -4.12 -0.45 4.70
C MET A 21 -5.10 0.58 4.14
N LEU A 22 -6.30 0.57 4.69
CA LEU A 22 -7.33 1.56 4.37
C LEU A 22 -7.55 2.43 5.61
N SER A 23 -7.47 3.74 5.45
CA SER A 23 -7.75 4.71 6.50
C SER A 23 -8.72 5.74 5.95
N GLY A 24 -9.99 5.63 6.33
CA GLY A 24 -11.03 6.50 5.78
C GLY A 24 -11.17 6.29 4.29
N ASP A 25 -10.89 7.32 3.50
CA ASP A 25 -10.94 7.28 2.04
C ASP A 25 -9.55 7.20 1.39
N GLN A 26 -8.52 6.93 2.21
CA GLN A 26 -7.15 6.86 1.72
C GLN A 26 -6.57 5.46 1.88
N VAL A 27 -5.76 5.07 0.92
CA VAL A 27 -5.00 3.82 0.98
C VAL A 27 -3.58 4.17 1.41
N ILE A 28 -3.09 3.47 2.42
CA ILE A 28 -1.74 3.65 2.95
C ILE A 28 -0.93 2.42 2.56
N VAL A 29 0.21 2.64 1.92
CA VAL A 29 1.09 1.56 1.47
C VAL A 29 2.36 1.59 2.32
N GLN A 30 2.59 0.53 3.08
CA GLN A 30 3.80 0.35 3.87
C GLN A 30 4.70 -0.64 3.14
N GLY A 31 5.88 -0.21 2.76
CA GLY A 31 6.82 -1.04 2.05
C GLY A 31 8.23 -0.46 2.18
N LYS A 32 9.14 -1.02 1.43
CA LYS A 32 10.52 -0.54 1.43
C LYS A 32 10.64 0.68 0.53
N PRO A 33 11.59 1.58 0.81
CA PRO A 33 11.79 2.75 -0.05
C PRO A 33 12.12 2.33 -1.48
N GLY A 34 11.48 2.98 -2.44
CA GLY A 34 11.82 2.80 -3.84
C GLY A 34 13.01 3.67 -4.24
N ASN A 35 13.64 3.32 -5.35
CA ASN A 35 14.81 4.02 -5.86
C ASN A 35 14.42 4.80 -7.11
N ARG A 36 14.61 6.12 -7.08
CA ARG A 36 14.33 6.99 -8.22
C ARG A 36 15.12 6.61 -9.46
N ALA A 37 16.32 6.04 -9.25
CA ALA A 37 17.18 5.62 -10.37
C ALA A 37 16.55 4.49 -11.20
N ASP A 38 15.62 3.75 -10.63
CA ASP A 38 14.93 2.67 -11.35
C ASP A 38 13.77 3.18 -12.20
N LEU A 39 13.51 4.49 -12.21
CA LEU A 39 12.35 5.08 -12.88
C LEU A 39 12.78 6.18 -13.87
N PRO A 40 13.50 5.81 -14.95
CA PRO A 40 13.93 6.80 -15.92
C PRO A 40 12.74 7.50 -16.57
N GLY A 41 12.79 8.82 -16.65
CA GLY A 41 11.72 9.59 -17.25
C GLY A 41 10.55 9.91 -16.33
N VAL A 42 10.56 9.39 -15.11
CA VAL A 42 9.52 9.67 -14.12
C VAL A 42 10.04 10.69 -13.13
N ARG A 43 9.30 11.78 -12.97
CA ARG A 43 9.67 12.82 -12.02
C ARG A 43 9.01 12.55 -10.67
N VAL A 44 9.81 12.54 -9.61
CA VAL A 44 9.31 12.41 -8.24
C VAL A 44 9.63 13.70 -7.49
N PRO A 45 8.64 14.55 -7.22
CA PRO A 45 8.87 15.78 -6.46
C PRO A 45 9.38 15.49 -5.05
N ASP A 46 9.98 16.52 -4.44
CA ASP A 46 10.58 16.35 -3.10
C ASP A 46 9.56 16.05 -2.01
N ASP A 47 8.30 16.42 -2.21
CA ASP A 47 7.24 16.15 -1.25
C ASP A 47 6.55 14.80 -1.47
N GLU A 48 7.04 14.01 -2.42
CA GLU A 48 6.51 12.67 -2.69
C GLU A 48 7.58 11.62 -2.43
N VAL A 49 7.13 10.46 -1.99
CA VAL A 49 8.01 9.33 -1.69
C VAL A 49 7.59 8.12 -2.48
N LEU A 50 8.54 7.23 -2.73
CA LEU A 50 8.29 5.96 -3.40
C LEU A 50 8.31 4.85 -2.36
N SER A 51 7.35 3.93 -2.48
CA SER A 51 7.30 2.74 -1.64
C SER A 51 7.10 1.54 -2.55
N THR A 52 7.81 0.46 -2.26
CA THR A 52 7.68 -0.78 -3.02
C THR A 52 7.03 -1.84 -2.16
N VAL A 53 6.08 -2.57 -2.75
CA VAL A 53 5.46 -3.74 -2.12
C VAL A 53 5.45 -4.87 -3.13
N SER A 54 5.30 -6.11 -2.66
CA SER A 54 5.21 -7.23 -3.56
C SER A 54 3.92 -7.13 -4.41
N VAL A 55 3.98 -7.67 -5.61
CA VAL A 55 2.81 -7.71 -6.50
C VAL A 55 1.66 -8.44 -5.83
N ARG A 56 1.95 -9.55 -5.11
CA ARG A 56 0.92 -10.31 -4.41
C ARG A 56 0.19 -9.46 -3.36
N VAL A 57 0.94 -8.72 -2.54
CA VAL A 57 0.34 -7.86 -1.51
C VAL A 57 -0.54 -6.81 -2.15
N PHE A 58 -0.09 -6.20 -3.23
CA PHE A 58 -0.87 -5.18 -3.93
C PHE A 58 -2.17 -5.75 -4.49
N LEU A 59 -2.09 -6.90 -5.18
CA LEU A 59 -3.28 -7.50 -5.78
C LEU A 59 -4.28 -7.97 -4.73
N GLU A 60 -3.82 -8.57 -3.64
CA GLU A 60 -4.69 -8.98 -2.55
C GLU A 60 -5.41 -7.78 -1.92
N ALA A 61 -4.69 -6.68 -1.75
CA ALA A 61 -5.28 -5.47 -1.20
C ALA A 61 -6.37 -4.91 -2.13
N ALA A 62 -6.10 -4.90 -3.44
CA ALA A 62 -7.07 -4.42 -4.41
C ALA A 62 -8.35 -5.26 -4.38
N ARG A 63 -8.22 -6.58 -4.31
CA ARG A 63 -9.37 -7.49 -4.23
C ARG A 63 -10.16 -7.29 -2.94
N ALA A 64 -9.45 -7.13 -1.82
CA ALA A 64 -10.12 -6.89 -0.54
C ALA A 64 -10.90 -5.57 -0.57
N LEU A 65 -10.32 -4.54 -1.19
CA LEU A 65 -10.96 -3.25 -1.30
C LEU A 65 -12.19 -3.32 -2.20
N GLU A 66 -12.11 -4.02 -3.33
CA GLU A 66 -13.26 -4.22 -4.20
C GLU A 66 -14.42 -4.90 -3.46
N GLN A 67 -14.11 -5.91 -2.65
CA GLN A 67 -15.13 -6.60 -1.87
C GLN A 67 -15.80 -5.67 -0.86
N ARG A 68 -15.02 -4.83 -0.18
CA ARG A 68 -15.57 -3.87 0.77
C ARG A 68 -16.50 -2.87 0.07
N LEU A 69 -16.08 -2.36 -1.08
CA LEU A 69 -16.89 -1.39 -1.83
C LEU A 69 -18.16 -2.04 -2.39
N GLY A 70 -18.08 -3.29 -2.78
CA GLY A 70 -19.24 -4.03 -3.30
C GLY A 70 -20.26 -4.38 -2.25
N GLN A 71 -19.93 -4.26 -0.96
CA GLN A 71 -20.83 -4.58 0.14
C GLN A 71 -21.61 -3.36 0.66
N GLN A 72 -21.38 -2.21 0.08
CA GLN A 72 -22.05 -0.99 0.52
C GLN A 72 -23.39 -0.78 -0.17
#